data_16de587394ebf49070b62eeaf27d47fa
#
_entry.id   16de587394ebf49070b62eeaf27d47fa
#
_cell.length_a   1.000
_cell.length_b   1.000
_cell.length_c   1.000
_cell.angle_alpha   90.00
_cell.angle_beta   90.00
_cell.angle_gamma   90.00
#
_symmetry.space_group_name_H-M   'P 1'
#
loop_
_entity.id
_entity.type
_entity.pdbx_description
1 polymer ?
#
loop_
_entity_poly.entity_id
_entity_poly.type
_entity_poly.pdbx_seq_one_letter_code
_entity_poly.pdbx_strand_id
1 'polypeptide(L)'
;MKKLALGLCPLLMLGGAACKKSEPPPPPPTTAAPTTTLPPAPSVGGVTLGNAIGADKKVSAPSEAFGAKDTIYASVDTAGTGHVKLRALWSFVKGEKTAKVDETTIEFESMGPATNEFHVSKPSGWPKGDYKVEIFLNDSPTAAATRSFKVG
;
A
#
# COMPACT_ATOMS: atom_id res chain seq x y z
N MET A 1 18.53 23.49 62.34
CA MET A 1 19.26 24.59 63.05
C MET A 1 18.96 25.89 62.33
N LYS A 2 18.20 26.79 63.03
CA LYS A 2 18.42 28.21 63.20
C LYS A 2 18.52 29.04 61.91
N LYS A 3 17.89 30.18 61.69
CA LYS A 3 17.11 31.21 62.46
C LYS A 3 16.46 32.08 61.39
N LEU A 4 15.21 32.42 61.44
CA LEU A 4 14.55 33.63 61.96
C LEU A 4 15.30 34.94 61.68
N ALA A 5 14.70 35.79 60.86
CA ALA A 5 14.75 37.22 61.03
C ALA A 5 13.51 37.90 60.41
N LEU A 6 12.81 38.55 61.29
CA LEU A 6 11.67 39.43 61.18
C LEU A 6 12.13 40.82 60.66
N GLY A 7 11.34 41.45 59.81
CA GLY A 7 11.53 42.83 59.39
C GLY A 7 10.19 43.49 59.04
N LEU A 8 9.76 44.37 59.83
CA LEU A 8 8.50 45.06 59.97
C LEU A 8 8.48 46.38 59.18
N CYS A 9 7.40 46.61 58.36
CA CYS A 9 6.65 47.82 58.01
C CYS A 9 7.40 49.17 57.67
N PRO A 10 6.79 50.17 56.98
CA PRO A 10 5.37 50.52 56.82
C PRO A 10 4.94 51.04 55.42
N LEU A 11 3.68 50.94 55.15
CA LEU A 11 2.64 51.88 54.64
C LEU A 11 3.09 53.13 53.87
N LEU A 12 2.70 53.22 52.54
CA LEU A 12 2.24 54.51 51.99
C LEU A 12 1.23 54.20 50.84
N MET A 13 0.03 54.78 51.03
CA MET A 13 -1.02 54.85 50.01
C MET A 13 -0.65 55.81 48.89
N LEU A 14 -0.82 55.47 47.62
CA LEU A 14 -1.24 56.42 46.59
C LEU A 14 -2.00 55.70 45.50
N GLY A 15 -3.22 56.16 45.21
CA GLY A 15 -4.12 55.66 44.25
C GLY A 15 -3.61 55.85 42.82
N GLY A 16 -3.82 54.81 42.01
CA GLY A 16 -3.66 54.83 40.57
C GLY A 16 -4.81 54.07 39.94
N ALA A 17 -5.72 54.82 39.28
CA ALA A 17 -6.80 54.19 38.47
C ALA A 17 -6.21 53.31 37.37
N ALA A 18 -6.25 52.01 37.57
CA ALA A 18 -5.94 51.05 36.52
C ALA A 18 -7.13 50.95 35.55
N CYS A 19 -7.01 51.60 34.38
CA CYS A 19 -7.84 51.29 33.24
C CYS A 19 -7.72 49.81 32.92
N LYS A 20 -8.77 49.03 33.19
CA LYS A 20 -8.94 47.71 32.67
C LYS A 20 -9.00 47.79 31.14
N LYS A 21 -7.89 47.55 30.47
CA LYS A 21 -7.86 47.26 29.05
C LYS A 21 -8.64 45.97 28.86
N SER A 22 -9.85 46.08 28.31
CA SER A 22 -10.64 44.90 27.93
C SER A 22 -9.86 44.10 26.88
N GLU A 23 -9.40 42.93 27.28
CA GLU A 23 -8.85 41.95 26.35
C GLU A 23 -9.97 41.52 25.39
N PRO A 24 -9.77 41.59 24.06
CA PRO A 24 -10.79 41.14 23.11
C PRO A 24 -11.11 39.67 23.37
N PRO A 25 -12.38 39.26 23.30
CA PRO A 25 -12.76 37.87 23.50
C PRO A 25 -11.99 36.98 22.53
N PRO A 26 -11.56 35.77 22.96
CA PRO A 26 -10.89 34.82 22.07
C PRO A 26 -11.79 34.53 20.87
N PRO A 27 -11.22 34.41 19.66
CA PRO A 27 -12.00 34.06 18.48
C PRO A 27 -12.72 32.74 18.73
N PRO A 28 -13.97 32.61 18.25
CA PRO A 28 -14.69 31.33 18.39
C PRO A 28 -13.86 30.21 17.80
N PRO A 29 -13.91 28.98 18.39
CA PRO A 29 -13.19 27.87 17.84
C PRO A 29 -13.62 27.65 16.39
N THR A 30 -12.67 27.81 15.47
CA THR A 30 -12.90 27.52 14.06
C THR A 30 -13.18 26.03 14.00
N THR A 31 -14.46 25.66 13.85
CA THR A 31 -14.85 24.28 13.56
C THR A 31 -14.14 23.94 12.26
N ALA A 32 -13.07 23.13 12.34
CA ALA A 32 -12.42 22.59 11.16
C ALA A 32 -13.50 21.89 10.34
N ALA A 33 -13.70 22.34 9.12
CA ALA A 33 -14.59 21.67 8.19
C ALA A 33 -14.16 20.22 8.09
N PRO A 34 -15.08 19.25 8.05
CA PRO A 34 -14.71 17.85 7.88
C PRO A 34 -13.89 17.73 6.61
N THR A 35 -12.63 17.36 6.75
CA THR A 35 -11.77 17.03 5.62
C THR A 35 -12.37 15.78 4.99
N THR A 36 -13.07 15.95 3.88
CA THR A 36 -13.56 14.83 3.08
C THR A 36 -12.33 14.13 2.53
N THR A 37 -11.83 13.13 3.25
CA THR A 37 -10.76 12.27 2.76
C THR A 37 -11.31 11.51 1.57
N LEU A 38 -10.88 11.84 0.35
CA LEU A 38 -11.19 11.03 -0.81
C LEU A 38 -10.74 9.58 -0.54
N PRO A 39 -11.55 8.59 -0.95
CA PRO A 39 -11.14 7.20 -0.85
C PRO A 39 -9.79 7.00 -1.55
N PRO A 40 -8.88 6.18 -0.99
CA PRO A 40 -7.59 5.95 -1.59
C PRO A 40 -7.74 5.31 -2.97
N ALA A 41 -6.97 5.81 -3.94
CA ALA A 41 -6.95 5.28 -5.30
C ALA A 41 -6.48 3.81 -5.30
N PRO A 42 -6.91 3.01 -6.30
CA PRO A 42 -6.46 1.63 -6.44
C PRO A 42 -4.94 1.51 -6.52
N SER A 43 -4.37 0.53 -5.84
CA SER A 43 -2.94 0.24 -5.83
C SER A 43 -2.67 -1.27 -5.71
N VAL A 44 -1.52 -1.71 -6.19
CA VAL A 44 -1.01 -3.08 -6.00
C VAL A 44 -0.09 -3.09 -4.79
N GLY A 45 -0.43 -3.90 -3.79
CA GLY A 45 0.32 -4.02 -2.54
C GLY A 45 1.47 -5.03 -2.64
N GLY A 46 1.26 -6.13 -3.35
CA GLY A 46 2.27 -7.17 -3.50
C GLY A 46 1.86 -8.29 -4.44
N VAL A 47 2.85 -9.10 -4.82
CA VAL A 47 2.65 -10.31 -5.64
C VAL A 47 3.41 -11.46 -5.00
N THR A 48 2.73 -12.58 -4.79
CA THR A 48 3.32 -13.83 -4.28
C THR A 48 3.11 -14.93 -5.30
N LEU A 49 4.18 -15.68 -5.61
CA LEU A 49 4.14 -16.81 -6.53
C LEU A 49 4.14 -18.13 -5.76
N GLY A 50 3.55 -19.16 -6.36
CA GLY A 50 3.57 -20.52 -5.84
C GLY A 50 2.89 -21.52 -6.77
N ASN A 51 2.89 -22.78 -6.37
CA ASN A 51 2.30 -23.87 -7.14
C ASN A 51 0.94 -24.35 -6.61
N ALA A 52 0.45 -23.71 -5.56
CA ALA A 52 -0.86 -23.98 -4.98
C ALA A 52 -1.50 -22.72 -4.46
N ILE A 53 -2.84 -22.63 -4.55
CA ILE A 53 -3.64 -21.51 -4.11
C ILE A 53 -4.76 -21.97 -3.18
N GLY A 54 -5.07 -21.16 -2.18
CA GLY A 54 -6.18 -21.38 -1.26
C GLY A 54 -7.50 -20.81 -1.78
N ALA A 55 -8.59 -21.13 -1.09
CA ALA A 55 -9.92 -20.60 -1.40
C ALA A 55 -10.01 -19.05 -1.26
N ASP A 56 -9.11 -18.46 -0.52
CA ASP A 56 -8.94 -17.02 -0.33
C ASP A 56 -8.11 -16.35 -1.43
N LYS A 57 -7.80 -17.07 -2.51
CA LYS A 57 -6.95 -16.65 -3.63
C LYS A 57 -5.50 -16.33 -3.24
N LYS A 58 -5.08 -16.74 -2.06
CA LYS A 58 -3.70 -16.59 -1.61
C LYS A 58 -2.89 -17.84 -1.92
N VAL A 59 -1.66 -17.63 -2.32
CA VAL A 59 -0.70 -18.71 -2.48
C VAL A 59 -0.47 -19.38 -1.14
N SER A 60 -0.73 -20.68 -1.05
CA SER A 60 -0.56 -21.48 0.17
C SER A 60 0.87 -21.98 0.37
N ALA A 61 1.62 -22.11 -0.72
CA ALA A 61 3.03 -22.54 -0.71
C ALA A 61 3.85 -21.61 -1.62
N PRO A 62 4.39 -20.50 -1.06
CA PRO A 62 5.21 -19.57 -1.84
C PRO A 62 6.45 -20.26 -2.41
N SER A 63 6.72 -20.05 -3.70
CA SER A 63 7.88 -20.56 -4.39
C SER A 63 8.30 -19.64 -5.53
N GLU A 64 9.59 -19.59 -5.81
CA GLU A 64 10.18 -18.95 -6.98
C GLU A 64 10.88 -19.98 -7.89
N ALA A 65 10.75 -21.27 -7.56
CA ALA A 65 11.28 -22.36 -8.34
C ALA A 65 10.17 -23.39 -8.64
N PHE A 66 10.01 -23.74 -9.92
CA PHE A 66 8.93 -24.56 -10.42
C PHE A 66 9.46 -25.69 -11.31
N GLY A 67 8.71 -26.77 -11.37
CA GLY A 67 8.96 -27.87 -12.28
C GLY A 67 8.39 -27.60 -13.68
N ALA A 68 8.88 -28.37 -14.64
CA ALA A 68 8.48 -28.23 -16.05
C ALA A 68 6.98 -28.47 -16.34
N LYS A 69 6.23 -29.05 -15.41
CA LYS A 69 4.79 -29.35 -15.56
C LYS A 69 3.91 -28.60 -14.56
N ASP A 70 4.50 -27.76 -13.73
CA ASP A 70 3.75 -27.02 -12.71
C ASP A 70 2.81 -25.99 -13.32
N THR A 71 1.66 -25.82 -12.69
CA THR A 71 0.86 -24.60 -12.82
C THR A 71 1.41 -23.57 -11.86
N ILE A 72 1.69 -22.39 -12.35
CA ILE A 72 2.26 -21.30 -11.59
C ILE A 72 1.15 -20.31 -11.27
N TYR A 73 0.92 -20.07 -9.99
CA TYR A 73 -0.07 -19.14 -9.47
C TYR A 73 0.60 -17.86 -9.00
N ALA A 74 -0.07 -16.74 -9.21
CA ALA A 74 0.29 -15.44 -8.68
C ALA A 74 -0.89 -14.86 -7.89
N SER A 75 -0.72 -14.70 -6.58
CA SER A 75 -1.62 -13.90 -5.76
C SER A 75 -1.20 -12.45 -5.84
N VAL A 76 -2.12 -11.57 -6.17
CA VAL A 76 -1.91 -10.12 -6.26
C VAL A 76 -2.79 -9.44 -5.23
N ASP A 77 -2.17 -8.83 -4.24
CA ASP A 77 -2.87 -8.03 -3.24
C ASP A 77 -3.11 -6.62 -3.80
N THR A 78 -4.34 -6.15 -3.67
CA THR A 78 -4.75 -4.82 -4.08
C THR A 78 -5.38 -4.07 -2.91
N ALA A 79 -5.30 -2.75 -2.94
CA ALA A 79 -5.94 -1.86 -1.98
C ALA A 79 -6.50 -0.63 -2.69
N GLY A 80 -7.37 0.11 -2.01
CA GLY A 80 -8.05 1.27 -2.56
C GLY A 80 -9.42 0.94 -3.12
N THR A 81 -10.12 1.96 -3.62
CA THR A 81 -11.49 1.83 -4.12
C THR A 81 -11.61 2.38 -5.54
N GLY A 82 -12.58 1.86 -6.29
CA GLY A 82 -12.87 2.27 -7.66
C GLY A 82 -12.56 1.19 -8.69
N HIS A 83 -12.65 1.54 -9.96
CA HIS A 83 -12.41 0.63 -11.06
C HIS A 83 -10.95 0.18 -11.12
N VAL A 84 -10.75 -1.13 -11.20
CA VAL A 84 -9.42 -1.77 -11.25
C VAL A 84 -9.35 -2.66 -12.47
N LYS A 85 -8.35 -2.43 -13.29
CA LYS A 85 -7.92 -3.33 -14.37
C LYS A 85 -6.54 -3.85 -14.06
N LEU A 86 -6.42 -5.14 -13.78
CA LEU A 86 -5.14 -5.80 -13.55
C LEU A 86 -4.77 -6.63 -14.77
N ARG A 87 -3.55 -6.47 -15.25
CA ARG A 87 -2.98 -7.24 -16.34
C ARG A 87 -1.71 -7.93 -15.86
N ALA A 88 -1.68 -9.25 -15.95
CA ALA A 88 -0.52 -10.08 -15.66
C ALA A 88 0.16 -10.49 -16.98
N LEU A 89 1.40 -10.10 -17.17
CA LEU A 89 2.23 -10.44 -18.31
C LEU A 89 3.33 -11.41 -17.89
N TRP A 90 3.27 -12.64 -18.40
CA TRP A 90 4.26 -13.67 -18.14
C TRP A 90 5.29 -13.69 -19.26
N SER A 91 6.55 -13.67 -18.93
CA SER A 91 7.64 -13.59 -19.89
C SER A 91 8.78 -14.56 -19.56
N PHE A 92 9.34 -15.18 -20.59
CA PHE A 92 10.59 -15.94 -20.53
C PHE A 92 11.76 -14.96 -20.71
N VAL A 93 12.77 -15.08 -19.86
CA VAL A 93 13.94 -14.20 -19.87
C VAL A 93 15.15 -14.96 -20.38
N LYS A 94 15.76 -14.47 -21.47
CA LYS A 94 16.99 -15.05 -22.05
C LYS A 94 18.02 -13.94 -22.24
N GLY A 95 18.87 -13.76 -21.26
CA GLY A 95 19.80 -12.64 -21.21
C GLY A 95 19.04 -11.30 -21.21
N GLU A 96 19.33 -10.42 -22.13
CA GLU A 96 18.64 -9.11 -22.26
C GLU A 96 17.28 -9.18 -23.00
N LYS A 97 16.95 -10.35 -23.57
CA LYS A 97 15.70 -10.53 -24.33
C LYS A 97 14.62 -11.16 -23.49
N THR A 98 13.41 -10.66 -23.66
CA THR A 98 12.20 -11.26 -23.08
C THR A 98 11.27 -11.71 -24.18
N ALA A 99 10.66 -12.89 -24.00
CA ALA A 99 9.62 -13.42 -24.89
C ALA A 99 8.33 -13.58 -24.08
N LYS A 100 7.25 -13.00 -24.58
CA LYS A 100 5.93 -13.17 -23.99
C LYS A 100 5.52 -14.64 -24.01
N VAL A 101 5.09 -15.14 -22.86
CA VAL A 101 4.58 -16.50 -22.69
C VAL A 101 3.08 -16.51 -22.65
N ASP A 102 2.50 -15.64 -21.80
CA ASP A 102 1.07 -15.49 -21.62
C ASP A 102 0.72 -14.08 -21.10
N GLU A 103 -0.55 -13.72 -21.25
CA GLU A 103 -1.08 -12.45 -20.73
C GLU A 103 -2.54 -12.63 -20.37
N THR A 104 -2.89 -12.26 -19.17
CA THR A 104 -4.25 -12.31 -18.66
C THR A 104 -4.64 -10.98 -18.06
N THR A 105 -5.86 -10.52 -18.35
CA THR A 105 -6.41 -9.27 -17.80
C THR A 105 -7.71 -9.57 -17.07
N ILE A 106 -7.89 -8.98 -15.90
CA ILE A 106 -9.13 -8.98 -15.13
C ILE A 106 -9.55 -7.54 -14.81
N GLU A 107 -10.85 -7.30 -14.79
CA GLU A 107 -11.43 -5.99 -14.45
C GLU A 107 -12.49 -6.19 -13.35
N PHE A 108 -12.50 -5.31 -12.36
CA PHE A 108 -13.46 -5.36 -11.25
C PHE A 108 -13.56 -4.00 -10.54
N GLU A 109 -14.65 -3.81 -9.80
CA GLU A 109 -14.78 -2.67 -8.88
C GLU A 109 -14.21 -3.04 -7.51
N SER A 110 -13.17 -2.32 -7.10
CA SER A 110 -12.55 -2.48 -5.79
C SER A 110 -13.30 -1.68 -4.75
N MET A 111 -13.66 -2.32 -3.65
CA MET A 111 -14.29 -1.70 -2.49
C MET A 111 -13.34 -1.64 -1.27
N GLY A 112 -12.06 -1.91 -1.48
CA GLY A 112 -11.04 -1.96 -0.44
C GLY A 112 -9.99 -3.03 -0.70
N PRO A 113 -9.26 -3.48 0.34
CA PRO A 113 -8.25 -4.53 0.21
C PRO A 113 -8.85 -5.83 -0.33
N ALA A 114 -8.21 -6.39 -1.37
CA ALA A 114 -8.61 -7.63 -1.99
C ALA A 114 -7.39 -8.42 -2.49
N THR A 115 -7.55 -9.73 -2.64
CA THR A 115 -6.55 -10.60 -3.28
C THR A 115 -7.11 -11.15 -4.57
N ASN A 116 -6.36 -11.02 -5.63
CA ASN A 116 -6.70 -11.50 -6.96
C ASN A 116 -5.71 -12.59 -7.39
N GLU A 117 -6.22 -13.55 -8.15
CA GLU A 117 -5.42 -14.67 -8.62
C GLU A 117 -5.20 -14.57 -10.13
N PHE A 118 -3.97 -14.87 -10.52
CA PHE A 118 -3.60 -15.21 -11.88
C PHE A 118 -2.91 -16.56 -11.87
N HIS A 119 -3.08 -17.34 -12.92
CA HIS A 119 -2.31 -18.57 -13.09
C HIS A 119 -1.97 -18.79 -14.55
N VAL A 120 -0.92 -19.54 -14.75
CA VAL A 120 -0.49 -19.95 -16.07
C VAL A 120 0.03 -21.38 -16.02
N SER A 121 -0.33 -22.16 -17.02
CA SER A 121 0.14 -23.54 -17.21
C SER A 121 0.59 -23.74 -18.63
N LYS A 122 1.50 -24.68 -18.84
CA LYS A 122 2.00 -25.04 -20.17
C LYS A 122 1.87 -26.53 -20.38
N PRO A 123 0.83 -27.03 -21.09
CA PRO A 123 0.62 -28.45 -21.31
C PRO A 123 1.81 -29.17 -21.96
N SER A 124 2.53 -28.49 -22.86
CA SER A 124 3.76 -28.99 -23.48
C SER A 124 4.97 -29.04 -22.53
N GLY A 125 4.83 -28.45 -21.32
CA GLY A 125 5.89 -28.23 -20.37
C GLY A 125 6.61 -26.91 -20.58
N TRP A 126 7.11 -26.37 -19.46
CA TRP A 126 7.90 -25.15 -19.42
C TRP A 126 9.33 -25.44 -19.88
N PRO A 127 9.88 -24.68 -20.82
CA PRO A 127 11.33 -24.66 -21.03
C PRO A 127 12.06 -24.29 -19.74
N LYS A 128 13.19 -24.95 -19.48
CA LYS A 128 14.06 -24.59 -18.37
C LYS A 128 14.63 -23.18 -18.55
N GLY A 129 14.67 -22.41 -17.49
CA GLY A 129 15.24 -21.06 -17.53
C GLY A 129 14.60 -20.08 -16.58
N ASP A 130 14.89 -18.81 -16.81
CA ASP A 130 14.41 -17.71 -16.00
C ASP A 130 13.15 -17.09 -16.61
N TYR A 131 12.24 -16.72 -15.74
CA TYR A 131 10.95 -16.13 -16.09
C TYR A 131 10.65 -14.94 -15.21
N LYS A 132 9.72 -14.12 -15.64
CA LYS A 132 9.13 -13.06 -14.81
C LYS A 132 7.63 -12.92 -15.06
N VAL A 133 6.93 -12.46 -14.06
CA VAL A 133 5.58 -11.93 -14.19
C VAL A 133 5.59 -10.44 -13.82
N GLU A 134 4.94 -9.66 -14.64
CA GLU A 134 4.77 -8.22 -14.46
C GLU A 134 3.27 -7.92 -14.33
N ILE A 135 2.91 -7.24 -13.25
CA ILE A 135 1.53 -6.84 -12.97
C ILE A 135 1.39 -5.36 -13.29
N PHE A 136 0.46 -5.05 -14.17
CA PHE A 136 0.12 -3.67 -14.54
C PHE A 136 -1.24 -3.31 -13.97
N LEU A 137 -1.39 -2.05 -13.59
CA LEU A 137 -2.62 -1.48 -13.04
C LEU A 137 -3.15 -0.37 -13.96
N ASN A 138 -4.44 -0.47 -14.32
CA ASN A 138 -5.17 0.56 -15.07
C ASN A 138 -4.45 1.05 -16.34
N ASP A 139 -4.00 0.11 -17.17
CA ASP A 139 -3.29 0.37 -18.42
C ASP A 139 -2.00 1.21 -18.29
N SER A 140 -1.44 1.29 -17.09
CA SER A 140 -0.15 1.93 -16.87
C SER A 140 0.92 1.27 -17.76
N PRO A 141 1.81 2.05 -18.40
CA PRO A 141 2.93 1.49 -19.15
C PRO A 141 4.02 0.90 -18.24
N THR A 142 3.99 1.25 -16.96
CA THR A 142 4.93 0.75 -15.95
C THR A 142 4.29 -0.33 -15.11
N ALA A 143 4.99 -1.45 -14.92
CA ALA A 143 4.54 -2.51 -14.04
C ALA A 143 4.45 -2.01 -12.59
N ALA A 144 3.31 -2.23 -11.95
CA ALA A 144 3.11 -1.93 -10.54
C ALA A 144 3.87 -2.90 -9.63
N ALA A 145 4.07 -4.13 -10.10
CA ALA A 145 4.89 -5.13 -9.42
C ALA A 145 5.51 -6.10 -10.42
N THR A 146 6.68 -6.63 -10.09
CA THR A 146 7.38 -7.64 -10.88
C THR A 146 7.91 -8.74 -9.96
N ARG A 147 7.77 -10.00 -10.37
CA ARG A 147 8.37 -11.16 -9.70
C ARG A 147 9.10 -12.02 -10.71
N SER A 148 10.32 -12.41 -10.38
CA SER A 148 11.11 -13.37 -11.15
C SER A 148 10.99 -14.75 -10.55
N PHE A 149 11.08 -15.78 -11.40
CA PHE A 149 11.08 -17.17 -10.97
C PHE A 149 11.86 -18.04 -11.95
N LYS A 150 12.15 -19.28 -11.56
CA LYS A 150 12.90 -20.24 -12.37
C LYS A 150 12.09 -21.48 -12.61
N VAL A 151 12.30 -22.08 -13.78
CA VAL A 151 11.84 -23.44 -14.10
C VAL A 151 13.05 -24.35 -14.33
N GLY A 152 13.09 -25.46 -13.60
CA GLY A 152 14.22 -26.39 -13.58
C GLY A 152 13.90 -27.81 -14.04
#